data_a46db9fb6a8f61a4a597e97392aa2a8f
#
_entry.id   a46db9fb6a8f61a4a597e97392aa2a8f
#
_cell.length_a   1.000
_cell.length_b   1.000
_cell.length_c   1.000
_cell.angle_alpha   90.00
_cell.angle_beta   90.00
_cell.angle_gamma   90.00
#
_symmetry.space_group_name_H-M   'P 1'
#
loop_
_entity.id
_entity.type
_entity.pdbx_description
1 polymer ?
#
loop_
_entity_poly.entity_id
_entity_poly.type
_entity_poly.pdbx_seq_one_letter_code
_entity_poly.pdbx_strand_id
1 'polypeptide(L)'
;MNQSAASQPSRKKAVFSLLILLALTCVIVLIFRDHWAEITAALAQLSVWQVLAVLAVGISYPLLEGCVAWVIVRSRIPGFRLRQGIDTAWCGTFGNVVTLGAGAVPVQTWYLHRCGLPVGP
;
A
#
# COMPACT_ATOMS: atom_id res chain seq x y z
N MET A 1 0.99 -32.86 -15.43
CA MET A 1 0.59 -31.45 -15.20
C MET A 1 -0.08 -31.38 -13.84
N ASN A 2 0.71 -31.18 -12.78
CA ASN A 2 0.19 -31.02 -11.43
C ASN A 2 -0.05 -29.54 -11.19
N GLN A 3 -1.29 -29.13 -11.28
CA GLN A 3 -1.73 -27.89 -10.68
C GLN A 3 -1.58 -28.06 -9.17
N SER A 4 -0.55 -27.44 -8.62
CA SER A 4 -0.42 -27.29 -7.18
C SER A 4 -1.67 -26.59 -6.68
N ALA A 5 -2.56 -27.35 -6.09
CA ALA A 5 -3.72 -26.84 -5.38
C ALA A 5 -3.20 -25.84 -4.35
N ALA A 6 -3.40 -24.55 -4.62
CA ALA A 6 -3.23 -23.51 -3.63
C ALA A 6 -4.08 -23.95 -2.43
N SER A 7 -3.44 -24.42 -1.39
CA SER A 7 -4.10 -24.87 -0.17
C SER A 7 -4.87 -23.68 0.39
N GLN A 8 -6.18 -23.71 0.23
CA GLN A 8 -7.05 -22.73 0.89
C GLN A 8 -6.73 -22.78 2.39
N PRO A 9 -6.43 -21.63 3.00
CA PRO A 9 -6.17 -21.62 4.42
C PRO A 9 -7.36 -22.20 5.15
N SER A 10 -7.11 -23.19 6.01
CA SER A 10 -8.20 -23.82 6.75
C SER A 10 -9.01 -22.73 7.48
N ARG A 11 -10.34 -22.86 7.54
CA ARG A 11 -11.23 -21.88 8.20
C ARG A 11 -10.71 -21.45 9.57
N LYS A 12 -10.11 -22.37 10.31
CA LYS A 12 -9.51 -22.11 11.63
C LYS A 12 -8.35 -21.12 11.56
N LYS A 13 -7.46 -21.26 10.55
CA LYS A 13 -6.32 -20.32 10.35
C LYS A 13 -6.81 -18.95 9.92
N ALA A 14 -7.82 -18.88 9.06
CA ALA A 14 -8.42 -17.61 8.63
C ALA A 14 -9.09 -16.88 9.81
N VAL A 15 -9.86 -17.59 10.63
CA VAL A 15 -10.51 -17.02 11.82
C VAL A 15 -9.46 -16.56 12.84
N PHE A 16 -8.41 -17.35 13.06
CA PHE A 16 -7.32 -16.98 13.97
C PHE A 16 -6.58 -15.72 13.51
N SER A 17 -6.27 -15.64 12.19
CA SER A 17 -5.65 -14.45 11.60
C SER A 17 -6.54 -13.21 11.71
N LEU A 18 -7.85 -13.37 11.53
CA LEU A 18 -8.83 -12.30 11.68
C LEU A 18 -8.91 -11.80 13.13
N LEU A 19 -8.88 -12.71 14.10
CA LEU A 19 -8.87 -12.38 15.52
C LEU A 19 -7.61 -11.61 15.93
N ILE A 20 -6.44 -12.03 15.44
CA ILE A 20 -5.18 -11.32 15.68
C ILE A 20 -5.24 -9.91 15.08
N LEU A 21 -5.72 -9.78 13.85
CA LEU A 21 -5.87 -8.49 13.19
C LEU A 21 -6.83 -7.58 13.97
N LEU A 22 -7.95 -8.11 14.43
CA LEU A 22 -8.92 -7.38 15.24
C LEU A 22 -8.32 -6.93 16.58
N ALA A 23 -7.60 -7.81 17.26
CA ALA A 23 -6.93 -7.51 18.52
C ALA A 23 -5.86 -6.42 18.32
N LEU A 24 -5.05 -6.52 17.27
CA LEU A 24 -4.05 -5.53 16.94
C LEU A 24 -4.68 -4.16 16.63
N THR A 25 -5.76 -4.15 15.87
CA THR A 25 -6.52 -2.92 15.56
C THR A 25 -7.10 -2.30 16.84
N CYS A 26 -7.66 -3.09 17.74
CA CYS A 26 -8.16 -2.61 19.03
C CYS A 26 -7.03 -1.99 19.87
N VAL A 27 -5.87 -2.61 19.94
CA VAL A 27 -4.70 -2.08 20.66
C VAL A 27 -4.26 -0.73 20.08
N ILE A 28 -4.16 -0.63 18.76
CA ILE A 28 -3.81 0.62 18.08
C ILE A 28 -4.84 1.71 18.40
N VAL A 29 -6.14 1.41 18.29
CA VAL A 29 -7.21 2.37 18.59
C VAL A 29 -7.15 2.83 20.04
N LEU A 30 -6.88 1.94 21.01
CA LEU A 30 -6.74 2.31 22.40
C LEU A 30 -5.55 3.23 22.66
N ILE A 31 -4.39 2.92 22.06
CA ILE A 31 -3.20 3.78 22.15
C ILE A 31 -3.49 5.17 21.58
N PHE A 32 -4.12 5.25 20.41
CA PHE A 32 -4.49 6.54 19.82
C PHE A 32 -5.51 7.31 20.64
N ARG A 33 -6.45 6.60 21.27
CA ARG A 33 -7.45 7.22 22.14
C ARG A 33 -6.81 7.92 23.33
N ASP A 34 -5.84 7.27 23.97
CA ASP A 34 -5.19 7.85 25.17
C ASP A 34 -4.32 9.07 24.82
N HIS A 35 -3.75 9.10 23.61
CA HIS A 35 -2.93 10.21 23.11
C HIS A 35 -3.69 11.21 22.23
N TRP A 36 -5.00 11.05 22.08
CA TRP A 36 -5.79 11.88 21.16
C TRP A 36 -5.72 13.38 21.48
N ALA A 37 -5.73 13.71 22.76
CA ALA A 37 -5.62 15.10 23.21
C ALA A 37 -4.25 15.73 22.85
N GLU A 38 -3.16 14.96 22.97
CA GLU A 38 -1.82 15.39 22.59
C GLU A 38 -1.69 15.55 21.08
N ILE A 39 -2.25 14.59 20.30
CA ILE A 39 -2.25 14.62 18.85
C ILE A 39 -3.03 15.85 18.34
N THR A 40 -4.21 16.10 18.88
CA THR A 40 -5.03 17.27 18.50
C THR A 40 -4.38 18.59 18.88
N ALA A 41 -3.73 18.66 20.04
CA ALA A 41 -2.98 19.84 20.46
C ALA A 41 -1.76 20.08 19.56
N ALA A 42 -1.04 19.04 19.19
CA ALA A 42 0.08 19.13 18.27
C ALA A 42 -0.38 19.56 16.87
N LEU A 43 -1.49 19.01 16.38
CA LEU A 43 -2.07 19.41 15.10
C LEU A 43 -2.57 20.85 15.08
N ALA A 44 -3.13 21.33 16.19
CA ALA A 44 -3.58 22.72 16.32
C ALA A 44 -2.43 23.76 16.30
N GLN A 45 -1.21 23.33 16.62
CA GLN A 45 -0.02 24.17 16.56
C GLN A 45 0.61 24.24 15.16
N LEU A 46 0.19 23.35 14.24
CA LEU A 46 0.71 23.35 12.88
C LEU A 46 0.17 24.54 12.08
N SER A 47 1.08 25.29 11.49
CA SER A 47 0.73 26.31 10.51
C SER A 47 0.14 25.65 9.26
N VAL A 48 -0.80 26.33 8.60
CA VAL A 48 -1.39 25.88 7.33
C VAL A 48 -0.29 25.57 6.29
N TRP A 49 0.78 26.34 6.28
CA TRP A 49 1.93 26.12 5.40
C TRP A 49 2.67 24.81 5.69
N GLN A 50 2.79 24.44 6.96
CA GLN A 50 3.39 23.16 7.35
C GLN A 50 2.52 21.98 6.92
N VAL A 51 1.21 22.09 7.07
CA VAL A 51 0.27 21.06 6.61
C VAL A 51 0.34 20.92 5.09
N LEU A 52 0.36 22.03 4.35
CA LEU A 52 0.49 22.00 2.89
C LEU A 52 1.82 21.41 2.44
N ALA A 53 2.93 21.74 3.15
CA ALA A 53 4.24 21.16 2.84
C ALA A 53 4.27 19.64 3.06
N VAL A 54 3.71 19.16 4.16
CA VAL A 54 3.61 17.71 4.44
C VAL A 54 2.76 17.00 3.39
N LEU A 55 1.62 17.58 3.02
CA LEU A 55 0.76 17.03 1.96
C LEU A 55 1.47 17.02 0.60
N ALA A 56 2.19 18.09 0.25
CA ALA A 56 2.95 18.16 -0.99
C ALA A 56 4.04 17.07 -1.05
N VAL A 57 4.79 16.87 0.03
CA VAL A 57 5.80 15.81 0.14
C VAL A 57 5.14 14.43 0.08
N GLY A 58 4.02 14.24 0.80
CA GLY A 58 3.28 12.98 0.81
C GLY A 58 2.74 12.58 -0.57
N ILE A 59 2.28 13.54 -1.35
CA ILE A 59 1.78 13.30 -2.71
C ILE A 59 2.93 13.13 -3.72
N SER A 60 4.05 13.85 -3.53
CA SER A 60 5.19 13.77 -4.44
C SER A 60 5.85 12.39 -4.44
N TYR A 61 5.86 11.71 -3.31
CA TYR A 61 6.46 10.38 -3.19
C TYR A 61 5.84 9.35 -4.15
N PRO A 62 4.53 9.06 -4.12
CA PRO A 62 3.93 8.09 -5.04
C PRO A 62 3.97 8.55 -6.51
N LEU A 63 4.03 9.87 -6.77
CA LEU A 63 4.21 10.38 -8.14
C LEU A 63 5.60 10.05 -8.67
N LEU A 64 6.65 10.27 -7.87
CA LEU A 64 8.02 9.92 -8.23
C LEU A 64 8.18 8.40 -8.40
N GLU A 65 7.65 7.62 -7.47
CA GLU A 65 7.64 6.15 -7.56
C GLU A 65 6.93 5.69 -8.84
N GLY A 66 5.79 6.30 -9.18
CA GLY A 66 5.06 6.04 -10.41
C GLY A 66 5.83 6.36 -11.67
N CYS A 67 6.59 7.46 -11.66
CA CYS A 67 7.48 7.82 -12.78
C CYS A 67 8.62 6.79 -12.93
N VAL A 68 9.22 6.35 -11.86
CA VAL A 68 10.26 5.30 -11.87
C VAL A 68 9.69 3.99 -12.41
N ALA A 69 8.54 3.57 -11.90
CA ALA A 69 7.85 2.37 -12.38
C ALA A 69 7.53 2.48 -13.88
N TRP A 70 7.07 3.63 -14.34
CA TRP A 70 6.80 3.88 -15.76
C TRP A 70 8.05 3.75 -16.62
N VAL A 71 9.17 4.35 -16.22
CA VAL A 71 10.44 4.27 -16.98
C VAL A 71 10.91 2.83 -17.09
N ILE A 72 10.88 2.08 -15.98
CA ILE A 72 11.34 0.69 -15.95
C ILE A 72 10.43 -0.21 -16.80
N VAL A 73 9.11 -0.11 -16.60
CA VAL A 73 8.15 -1.00 -17.28
C VAL A 73 8.02 -0.68 -18.76
N ARG A 74 8.11 0.60 -19.14
CA ARG A 74 8.06 1.02 -20.54
C ARG A 74 9.18 0.40 -21.39
N SER A 75 10.34 0.13 -20.78
CA SER A 75 11.44 -0.55 -21.48
C SER A 75 11.08 -2.00 -21.87
N ARG A 76 10.12 -2.61 -21.20
CA ARG A 76 9.66 -3.98 -21.44
C ARG A 76 8.33 -4.05 -22.17
N ILE A 77 7.48 -3.06 -21.96
CA ILE A 77 6.14 -2.97 -22.58
C ILE A 77 6.01 -1.60 -23.26
N PRO A 78 6.18 -1.50 -24.59
CA PRO A 78 6.15 -0.22 -25.30
C PRO A 78 4.84 0.57 -25.18
N GLY A 79 3.74 -0.07 -24.83
CA GLY A 79 2.43 0.56 -24.65
C GLY A 79 2.12 1.03 -23.22
N PHE A 80 3.04 0.86 -22.27
CA PHE A 80 2.81 1.22 -20.87
C PHE A 80 2.77 2.73 -20.68
N ARG A 81 1.67 3.25 -20.16
CA ARG A 81 1.43 4.69 -19.99
C ARG A 81 1.87 5.16 -18.61
N LEU A 82 2.27 6.44 -18.51
CA LEU A 82 2.64 7.08 -17.24
C LEU A 82 1.54 6.94 -16.17
N ARG A 83 0.28 7.08 -16.57
CA ARG A 83 -0.86 6.87 -15.65
C ARG A 83 -0.84 5.49 -15.00
N GLN A 84 -0.54 4.45 -15.76
CA GLN A 84 -0.43 3.09 -15.23
C GLN A 84 0.73 2.94 -14.25
N GLY A 85 1.83 3.65 -14.45
CA GLY A 85 2.93 3.73 -13.48
C GLY A 85 2.50 4.38 -12.17
N ILE A 86 1.78 5.49 -12.25
CA ILE A 86 1.24 6.19 -11.07
C ILE A 86 0.21 5.32 -10.35
N ASP A 87 -0.70 4.68 -11.08
CA ASP A 87 -1.69 3.74 -10.51
C ASP A 87 -0.99 2.57 -9.78
N THR A 88 0.12 2.07 -10.33
CA THR A 88 0.95 1.04 -9.68
C THR A 88 1.50 1.51 -8.34
N ALA A 89 2.02 2.72 -8.28
CA ALA A 89 2.54 3.30 -7.04
C ALA A 89 1.44 3.50 -5.99
N TRP A 90 0.29 4.01 -6.39
CA TRP A 90 -0.87 4.15 -5.49
C TRP A 90 -1.37 2.80 -4.98
N CYS A 91 -1.45 1.79 -5.84
CA CYS A 91 -1.80 0.43 -5.44
C CYS A 91 -0.79 -0.13 -4.43
N GLY A 92 0.50 0.11 -4.64
CA GLY A 92 1.55 -0.29 -3.70
C GLY A 92 1.45 0.40 -2.36
N THR A 93 1.26 1.72 -2.36
CA THR A 93 1.06 2.52 -1.15
C THR A 93 -0.17 2.04 -0.38
N PHE A 94 -1.29 1.82 -1.06
CA PHE A 94 -2.50 1.28 -0.46
C PHE A 94 -2.26 -0.11 0.13
N GLY A 95 -1.60 -1.01 -0.62
CA GLY A 95 -1.23 -2.34 -0.15
C GLY A 95 -0.37 -2.30 1.11
N ASN A 96 0.59 -1.37 1.19
CA ASN A 96 1.42 -1.16 2.37
C ASN A 96 0.61 -0.71 3.59
N VAL A 97 -0.29 0.24 3.41
CA VAL A 97 -1.13 0.76 4.50
C VAL A 97 -2.03 -0.34 5.06
N VAL A 98 -2.69 -1.10 4.18
CA VAL A 98 -3.64 -2.15 4.59
C VAL A 98 -2.96 -3.33 5.26
N THR A 99 -1.72 -3.65 4.87
CA THR A 99 -0.99 -4.84 5.36
C THR A 99 0.19 -4.53 6.27
N LEU A 100 0.28 -3.28 6.77
CA LEU A 100 1.37 -2.83 7.64
C LEU A 100 2.77 -3.05 7.03
N GLY A 101 2.89 -2.79 5.74
CA GLY A 101 4.16 -2.81 5.02
C GLY A 101 4.45 -4.06 4.18
N ALA A 102 3.66 -5.13 4.30
CA ALA A 102 3.92 -6.38 3.58
C ALA A 102 3.24 -6.47 2.20
N GLY A 103 2.28 -5.61 1.92
CA GLY A 103 1.37 -5.75 0.77
C GLY A 103 1.73 -4.98 -0.48
N ALA A 104 2.77 -4.13 -0.46
CA ALA A 104 3.12 -3.35 -1.64
C ALA A 104 3.49 -4.23 -2.83
N VAL A 105 4.43 -5.14 -2.62
CA VAL A 105 4.96 -6.00 -3.69
C VAL A 105 3.89 -6.89 -4.31
N PRO A 106 3.09 -7.66 -3.55
CA PRO A 106 2.06 -8.52 -4.14
C PRO A 106 0.97 -7.73 -4.87
N VAL A 107 0.56 -6.57 -4.34
CA VAL A 107 -0.48 -5.73 -4.98
C VAL A 107 0.04 -5.08 -6.26
N GLN A 108 1.26 -4.54 -6.25
CA GLN A 108 1.90 -3.98 -7.44
C GLN A 108 2.12 -5.05 -8.51
N THR A 109 2.59 -6.23 -8.12
CA THR A 109 2.79 -7.36 -9.04
C THR A 109 1.48 -7.79 -9.69
N TRP A 110 0.41 -7.89 -8.90
CA TRP A 110 -0.92 -8.22 -9.42
C TRP A 110 -1.42 -7.17 -10.42
N TYR A 111 -1.24 -5.88 -10.11
CA TYR A 111 -1.65 -4.81 -11.00
C TYR A 111 -0.84 -4.81 -12.31
N LEU A 112 0.48 -4.93 -12.22
CA LEU A 112 1.36 -4.99 -13.39
C LEU A 112 1.07 -6.20 -14.28
N HIS A 113 0.73 -7.34 -13.66
CA HIS A 113 0.30 -8.53 -14.42
C HIS A 113 -0.99 -8.26 -15.22
N ARG A 114 -1.95 -7.53 -14.65
CA ARG A 114 -3.15 -7.10 -15.38
C ARG A 114 -2.84 -6.13 -16.52
N CYS A 115 -1.76 -5.35 -16.40
CA CYS A 115 -1.28 -4.47 -17.46
C CYS A 115 -0.51 -5.19 -18.57
N GLY A 116 -0.34 -6.52 -18.48
CA GLY A 116 0.31 -7.35 -19.49
C GLY A 116 1.80 -7.63 -19.23
N LEU A 117 2.31 -7.34 -18.02
CA LEU A 117 3.66 -7.73 -17.65
C LEU A 117 3.69 -9.24 -17.36
N PRO A 118 4.53 -10.05 -18.06
CA PRO A 118 4.69 -11.44 -17.70
C PRO A 118 5.37 -11.53 -16.32
N VAL A 119 4.65 -12.09 -15.36
CA VAL A 119 5.18 -12.40 -14.03
C VAL A 119 5.62 -13.86 -14.06
N GLY A 120 6.89 -14.07 -14.18
CA GLY A 120 7.45 -15.42 -14.14
C GLY A 120 8.95 -15.41 -14.45
N PRO A 121 9.64 -16.45 -13.98
CA PRO A 121 11.07 -16.59 -14.21
C PRO A 121 11.37 -16.71 -15.70
#